data_80a2b97eebe641dbe687c27e1d4af998
#
_entry.id   80a2b97eebe641dbe687c27e1d4af998
#
_cell.length_a   1.000
_cell.length_b   1.000
_cell.length_c   1.000
_cell.angle_alpha   90.00
_cell.angle_beta   90.00
_cell.angle_gamma   90.00
#
_symmetry.space_group_name_H-M   'P 1'
#
loop_
_entity.id
_entity.type
_entity.pdbx_description
1 polymer ?
#
loop_
_entity_poly.entity_id
_entity_poly.type
_entity_poly.pdbx_seq_one_letter_code
_entity_poly.pdbx_strand_id
1 'polypeptide(L)'
;MSSYQDVKQVYSLCDWINPAELDWSALSSNPNAIALLESNPELIDWSALSGNPNASHLLKTNPGNIHWPTLCTNPDSTAVQLLKKHPRNINWYLLSGNPSAYAVELLKKNPEKINWFKLSQNTHPDACILLHQHPDKINWHLFSKYANKNSISLLKEYKHKIHWHTFSENKHLNIHDIFDTDDIDSYHDWCGLSINPSNYAIKQLQENPEQIIWFYLSQNINPKAIQILEQNTDKIDFYWFASNPSGVELITKLIHSHYNLIEWYLLSENINAVPLLQQHPDKIHWPSFSANPNIFTINYTFLKERMHNTGLFEELMSNRFHPDNIHNFDGWGFEVSWNC
;
A
#
# COMPACT_ATOMS: atom_id res chain seq x y z
N MET A 1 -26.14 -10.39 -5.44
CA MET A 1 -25.68 -9.16 -4.77
C MET A 1 -25.34 -9.52 -3.35
N SER A 2 -24.07 -9.63 -3.01
CA SER A 2 -23.65 -9.85 -1.61
C SER A 2 -24.18 -8.67 -0.81
N SER A 3 -24.96 -8.94 0.25
CA SER A 3 -25.49 -7.87 1.08
C SER A 3 -24.30 -7.18 1.76
N TYR A 4 -24.35 -5.87 1.89
CA TYR A 4 -23.28 -5.07 2.52
C TYR A 4 -22.98 -5.53 3.96
N GLN A 5 -23.98 -6.08 4.66
CA GLN A 5 -23.82 -6.67 6.00
C GLN A 5 -22.82 -7.82 6.04
N ASP A 6 -22.62 -8.52 4.93
CA ASP A 6 -21.72 -9.69 4.85
C ASP A 6 -20.23 -9.33 4.82
N VAL A 7 -19.87 -8.11 4.40
CA VAL A 7 -18.45 -7.65 4.35
C VAL A 7 -17.96 -7.22 5.74
N LYS A 8 -18.88 -6.85 6.64
CA LYS A 8 -18.59 -6.27 7.96
C LYS A 8 -17.86 -7.20 8.92
N GLN A 9 -18.10 -8.51 8.85
CA GLN A 9 -17.57 -9.47 9.81
C GLN A 9 -16.39 -10.29 9.29
N VAL A 10 -15.86 -9.91 8.12
CA VAL A 10 -14.72 -10.63 7.51
C VAL A 10 -13.45 -10.50 8.35
N TYR A 11 -13.32 -9.41 9.09
CA TYR A 11 -12.18 -9.13 9.97
C TYR A 11 -12.61 -9.01 11.42
N SER A 12 -11.85 -9.61 12.33
CA SER A 12 -11.96 -9.47 13.78
C SER A 12 -10.66 -8.97 14.37
N LEU A 13 -10.73 -8.15 15.41
CA LEU A 13 -9.56 -7.73 16.19
C LEU A 13 -8.87 -8.97 16.77
N CYS A 14 -7.54 -8.99 16.80
CA CYS A 14 -6.78 -10.06 17.44
C CYS A 14 -7.16 -10.19 18.92
N ASP A 15 -7.42 -11.42 19.40
CA ASP A 15 -7.98 -11.71 20.75
C ASP A 15 -7.11 -11.18 21.91
N TRP A 16 -5.81 -11.01 21.69
CA TRP A 16 -4.88 -10.52 22.72
C TRP A 16 -4.87 -8.99 22.86
N ILE A 17 -5.51 -8.26 21.93
CA ILE A 17 -5.55 -6.79 21.92
C ILE A 17 -6.75 -6.31 22.75
N ASN A 18 -6.47 -5.48 23.76
CA ASN A 18 -7.50 -4.81 24.53
C ASN A 18 -8.04 -3.61 23.75
N PRO A 19 -9.33 -3.57 23.38
CA PRO A 19 -9.92 -2.44 22.65
C PRO A 19 -9.82 -1.09 23.39
N ALA A 20 -9.67 -1.10 24.72
CA ALA A 20 -9.53 0.12 25.52
C ALA A 20 -8.18 0.85 25.30
N GLU A 21 -7.17 0.16 24.78
CA GLU A 21 -5.86 0.74 24.48
C GLU A 21 -5.81 1.39 23.09
N LEU A 22 -6.79 1.10 22.21
CA LEU A 22 -6.77 1.55 20.83
C LEU A 22 -7.01 3.06 20.71
N ASP A 23 -6.27 3.70 19.81
CA ASP A 23 -6.52 5.06 19.37
C ASP A 23 -7.61 5.07 18.28
N TRP A 24 -8.77 5.59 18.60
CA TRP A 24 -9.93 5.55 17.72
C TRP A 24 -9.81 6.47 16.50
N SER A 25 -9.01 7.54 16.57
CA SER A 25 -8.72 8.38 15.40
C SER A 25 -7.89 7.61 14.37
N ALA A 26 -6.79 6.98 14.82
CA ALA A 26 -5.96 6.12 13.98
C ALA A 26 -6.77 4.91 13.46
N LEU A 27 -7.57 4.27 14.31
CA LEU A 27 -8.43 3.14 13.98
C LEU A 27 -9.47 3.50 12.90
N SER A 28 -9.99 4.74 12.90
CA SER A 28 -10.94 5.20 11.88
C SER A 28 -10.35 5.23 10.48
N SER A 29 -9.01 5.35 10.35
CA SER A 29 -8.31 5.23 9.07
C SER A 29 -8.01 3.78 8.66
N ASN A 30 -8.11 2.82 9.59
CA ASN A 30 -7.76 1.42 9.36
C ASN A 30 -8.83 0.71 8.50
N PRO A 31 -8.48 0.18 7.31
CA PRO A 31 -9.45 -0.42 6.39
C PRO A 31 -10.15 -1.67 6.95
N ASN A 32 -9.53 -2.36 7.92
CA ASN A 32 -10.06 -3.60 8.50
C ASN A 32 -10.94 -3.34 9.76
N ALA A 33 -10.99 -2.09 10.23
CA ALA A 33 -11.70 -1.72 11.47
C ALA A 33 -13.20 -1.46 11.32
N ILE A 34 -13.76 -1.52 10.11
CA ILE A 34 -15.13 -1.06 9.83
C ILE A 34 -16.19 -1.67 10.76
N ALA A 35 -16.12 -2.99 11.02
CA ALA A 35 -17.07 -3.66 11.91
C ALA A 35 -16.97 -3.14 13.36
N LEU A 36 -15.75 -2.89 13.84
CA LEU A 36 -15.51 -2.37 15.19
C LEU A 36 -15.99 -0.91 15.31
N LEU A 37 -15.75 -0.09 14.28
CA LEU A 37 -16.22 1.30 14.21
C LEU A 37 -17.75 1.39 14.17
N GLU A 38 -18.43 0.52 13.43
CA GLU A 38 -19.89 0.49 13.39
C GLU A 38 -20.52 0.09 14.72
N SER A 39 -19.82 -0.73 15.51
CA SER A 39 -20.25 -1.11 16.84
C SER A 39 -20.04 -0.01 17.90
N ASN A 40 -19.22 1.02 17.57
CA ASN A 40 -18.86 2.13 18.45
C ASN A 40 -18.94 3.46 17.71
N PRO A 41 -20.10 3.87 17.19
CA PRO A 41 -20.24 5.01 16.28
C PRO A 41 -19.86 6.36 16.93
N GLU A 42 -19.94 6.46 18.25
CA GLU A 42 -19.59 7.65 19.02
C GLU A 42 -18.06 7.90 19.09
N LEU A 43 -17.26 6.88 18.82
CA LEU A 43 -15.79 6.95 18.84
C LEU A 43 -15.17 7.19 17.47
N ILE A 44 -15.99 7.28 16.42
CA ILE A 44 -15.53 7.47 15.05
C ILE A 44 -14.93 8.88 14.85
N ASP A 45 -13.67 8.95 14.41
CA ASP A 45 -13.12 10.14 13.80
C ASP A 45 -13.54 10.21 12.31
N TRP A 46 -14.53 11.02 12.02
CA TRP A 46 -15.08 11.16 10.68
C TRP A 46 -14.10 11.77 9.68
N SER A 47 -13.11 12.56 10.14
CA SER A 47 -12.06 13.09 9.25
C SER A 47 -11.15 11.97 8.75
N ALA A 48 -10.67 11.12 9.66
CA ALA A 48 -9.87 9.94 9.33
C ALA A 48 -10.70 8.93 8.51
N LEU A 49 -11.95 8.65 8.93
CA LEU A 49 -12.85 7.72 8.25
C LEU A 49 -13.15 8.13 6.79
N SER A 50 -13.22 9.43 6.51
CA SER A 50 -13.48 9.92 5.13
C SER A 50 -12.40 9.49 4.14
N GLY A 51 -11.16 9.24 4.61
CA GLY A 51 -10.06 8.71 3.80
C GLY A 51 -10.03 7.18 3.71
N ASN A 52 -10.78 6.48 4.55
CA ASN A 52 -10.76 5.02 4.63
C ASN A 52 -11.46 4.40 3.41
N PRO A 53 -10.75 3.59 2.58
CA PRO A 53 -11.31 3.05 1.34
C PRO A 53 -12.49 2.10 1.57
N ASN A 54 -12.61 1.50 2.76
CA ASN A 54 -13.67 0.55 3.08
C ASN A 54 -14.88 1.21 3.78
N ALA A 55 -14.81 2.52 4.08
CA ALA A 55 -15.85 3.23 4.85
C ALA A 55 -17.01 3.78 4.02
N SER A 56 -17.06 3.54 2.71
CA SER A 56 -18.00 4.19 1.78
C SER A 56 -19.47 4.05 2.19
N HIS A 57 -19.85 2.96 2.86
CA HIS A 57 -21.22 2.78 3.35
C HIS A 57 -21.51 3.73 4.51
N LEU A 58 -20.63 3.78 5.52
CA LEU A 58 -20.78 4.67 6.66
C LEU A 58 -20.87 6.13 6.23
N LEU A 59 -20.06 6.52 5.23
CA LEU A 59 -20.09 7.86 4.66
C LEU A 59 -21.40 8.18 3.92
N LYS A 60 -21.98 7.19 3.21
CA LYS A 60 -23.28 7.35 2.54
C LYS A 60 -24.43 7.53 3.52
N THR A 61 -24.41 6.81 4.63
CA THR A 61 -25.48 6.87 5.64
C THR A 61 -25.34 8.07 6.57
N ASN A 62 -24.17 8.70 6.62
CA ASN A 62 -23.87 9.84 7.49
C ASN A 62 -23.25 11.03 6.72
N PRO A 63 -23.94 11.57 5.71
CA PRO A 63 -23.37 12.60 4.82
C PRO A 63 -23.01 13.90 5.54
N GLY A 64 -23.63 14.21 6.69
CA GLY A 64 -23.32 15.38 7.51
C GLY A 64 -21.96 15.33 8.20
N ASN A 65 -21.37 14.13 8.33
CA ASN A 65 -20.10 13.93 9.03
C ASN A 65 -18.90 13.84 8.07
N ILE A 66 -19.13 13.89 6.74
CA ILE A 66 -18.07 13.75 5.74
C ILE A 66 -17.09 14.90 5.83
N HIS A 67 -15.81 14.58 6.00
CA HIS A 67 -14.71 15.53 5.81
C HIS A 67 -14.30 15.54 4.33
N TRP A 68 -14.85 16.50 3.58
CA TRP A 68 -14.74 16.56 2.12
C TRP A 68 -13.31 16.62 1.58
N PRO A 69 -12.36 17.36 2.19
CA PRO A 69 -10.97 17.35 1.74
C PRO A 69 -10.35 15.95 1.76
N THR A 70 -10.49 15.21 2.87
CA THR A 70 -9.97 13.83 2.99
C THR A 70 -10.69 12.88 2.04
N LEU A 71 -12.02 13.07 1.82
CA LEU A 71 -12.77 12.25 0.85
C LEU A 71 -12.20 12.38 -0.57
N CYS A 72 -11.66 13.55 -0.95
CA CYS A 72 -11.04 13.74 -2.26
C CYS A 72 -9.78 12.85 -2.48
N THR A 73 -9.15 12.37 -1.42
CA THR A 73 -8.01 11.44 -1.51
C THR A 73 -8.43 9.97 -1.46
N ASN A 74 -9.68 9.69 -1.08
CA ASN A 74 -10.19 8.31 -0.97
C ASN A 74 -10.28 7.66 -2.36
N PRO A 75 -9.59 6.52 -2.62
CA PRO A 75 -9.56 5.90 -3.94
C PRO A 75 -10.83 5.11 -4.27
N ASP A 76 -11.73 4.91 -3.30
CA ASP A 76 -12.96 4.14 -3.54
C ASP A 76 -13.91 4.85 -4.51
N SER A 77 -14.46 4.07 -5.42
CA SER A 77 -15.36 4.57 -6.47
C SER A 77 -16.60 5.27 -5.92
N THR A 78 -17.11 4.80 -4.79
CA THR A 78 -18.29 5.37 -4.13
C THR A 78 -17.99 6.72 -3.50
N ALA A 79 -16.79 6.89 -2.92
CA ALA A 79 -16.34 8.18 -2.40
C ALA A 79 -16.35 9.25 -3.50
N VAL A 80 -15.81 8.92 -4.68
CA VAL A 80 -15.83 9.85 -5.83
C VAL A 80 -17.26 10.11 -6.35
N GLN A 81 -18.15 9.12 -6.29
CA GLN A 81 -19.58 9.33 -6.63
C GLN A 81 -20.27 10.30 -5.66
N LEU A 82 -19.89 10.29 -4.36
CA LEU A 82 -20.36 11.29 -3.39
C LEU A 82 -19.87 12.69 -3.78
N LEU A 83 -18.61 12.84 -4.17
CA LEU A 83 -18.06 14.11 -4.66
C LEU A 83 -18.82 14.64 -5.89
N LYS A 84 -19.21 13.78 -6.84
CA LYS A 84 -20.02 14.16 -8.01
C LYS A 84 -21.38 14.75 -7.62
N LYS A 85 -21.99 14.28 -6.53
CA LYS A 85 -23.25 14.81 -6.00
C LYS A 85 -23.07 16.14 -5.26
N HIS A 86 -21.87 16.43 -4.79
CA HIS A 86 -21.55 17.61 -4.01
C HIS A 86 -20.37 18.40 -4.60
N PRO A 87 -20.48 18.91 -5.84
CA PRO A 87 -19.35 19.47 -6.60
C PRO A 87 -18.70 20.71 -5.94
N ARG A 88 -19.45 21.43 -5.09
CA ARG A 88 -18.92 22.58 -4.33
C ARG A 88 -17.90 22.19 -3.25
N ASN A 89 -17.90 20.92 -2.83
CA ASN A 89 -17.04 20.41 -1.80
C ASN A 89 -15.76 19.75 -2.34
N ILE A 90 -15.58 19.74 -3.66
CA ILE A 90 -14.41 19.12 -4.29
C ILE A 90 -13.17 19.97 -4.07
N ASN A 91 -12.18 19.42 -3.40
CA ASN A 91 -10.83 19.95 -3.39
C ASN A 91 -10.06 19.42 -4.62
N TRP A 92 -10.01 20.23 -5.67
CA TRP A 92 -9.40 19.84 -6.95
C TRP A 92 -7.89 19.59 -6.85
N TYR A 93 -7.19 20.26 -5.92
CA TYR A 93 -5.78 19.98 -5.63
C TYR A 93 -5.60 18.53 -5.17
N LEU A 94 -6.36 18.08 -4.18
CA LEU A 94 -6.29 16.72 -3.65
C LEU A 94 -6.80 15.69 -4.67
N LEU A 95 -7.93 15.99 -5.33
CA LEU A 95 -8.52 15.11 -6.34
C LEU A 95 -7.58 14.84 -7.52
N SER A 96 -6.76 15.81 -7.92
CA SER A 96 -5.80 15.63 -9.03
C SER A 96 -4.76 14.54 -8.76
N GLY A 97 -4.44 14.27 -7.48
CA GLY A 97 -3.55 13.18 -7.08
C GLY A 97 -4.26 11.83 -6.86
N ASN A 98 -5.59 11.78 -6.90
CA ASN A 98 -6.35 10.56 -6.63
C ASN A 98 -6.27 9.59 -7.83
N PRO A 99 -5.74 8.35 -7.65
CA PRO A 99 -5.50 7.42 -8.75
C PRO A 99 -6.74 6.64 -9.20
N SER A 100 -7.94 6.93 -8.68
CA SER A 100 -9.14 6.24 -9.11
C SER A 100 -9.58 6.67 -10.51
N ALA A 101 -10.08 5.72 -11.31
CA ALA A 101 -10.59 5.99 -12.65
C ALA A 101 -11.68 7.07 -12.66
N TYR A 102 -12.55 7.06 -11.64
CA TYR A 102 -13.63 8.05 -11.51
C TYR A 102 -13.11 9.46 -11.19
N ALA A 103 -12.04 9.59 -10.41
CA ALA A 103 -11.39 10.88 -10.16
C ALA A 103 -10.79 11.44 -11.44
N VAL A 104 -10.06 10.62 -12.20
CA VAL A 104 -9.45 11.04 -13.48
C VAL A 104 -10.52 11.38 -14.51
N GLU A 105 -11.64 10.63 -14.57
CA GLU A 105 -12.79 10.98 -15.42
C GLU A 105 -13.38 12.36 -15.07
N LEU A 106 -13.43 12.68 -13.76
CA LEU A 106 -13.93 13.97 -13.31
C LEU A 106 -12.96 15.11 -13.67
N LEU A 107 -11.65 14.87 -13.60
CA LEU A 107 -10.62 15.81 -14.06
C LEU A 107 -10.71 16.05 -15.58
N LYS A 108 -10.90 15.00 -16.38
CA LYS A 108 -11.10 15.13 -17.86
C LYS A 108 -12.28 16.03 -18.22
N LYS A 109 -13.34 16.02 -17.41
CA LYS A 109 -14.52 16.86 -17.61
C LYS A 109 -14.35 18.30 -17.12
N ASN A 110 -13.31 18.57 -16.33
CA ASN A 110 -13.03 19.90 -15.74
C ASN A 110 -11.54 20.24 -15.86
N PRO A 111 -11.00 20.34 -17.08
CA PRO A 111 -9.55 20.49 -17.30
C PRO A 111 -8.97 21.77 -16.69
N GLU A 112 -9.79 22.83 -16.56
CA GLU A 112 -9.40 24.09 -15.93
C GLU A 112 -9.21 23.99 -14.40
N LYS A 113 -9.69 22.91 -13.80
CA LYS A 113 -9.56 22.61 -12.36
C LYS A 113 -8.37 21.72 -12.02
N ILE A 114 -7.70 21.14 -13.03
CA ILE A 114 -6.58 20.24 -12.81
C ILE A 114 -5.42 20.94 -12.10
N ASN A 115 -5.00 20.40 -10.98
CA ASN A 115 -3.71 20.75 -10.38
C ASN A 115 -2.61 19.84 -10.99
N TRP A 116 -1.82 20.39 -11.90
CA TRP A 116 -0.81 19.67 -12.67
C TRP A 116 0.33 19.15 -11.81
N PHE A 117 0.69 19.83 -10.70
CA PHE A 117 1.68 19.35 -9.73
C PHE A 117 1.22 18.01 -9.12
N LYS A 118 -0.03 17.94 -8.65
CA LYS A 118 -0.61 16.71 -8.09
C LYS A 118 -0.86 15.64 -9.16
N LEU A 119 -1.29 16.03 -10.36
CA LEU A 119 -1.49 15.10 -11.46
C LEU A 119 -0.17 14.43 -11.90
N SER A 120 0.97 15.12 -11.79
CA SER A 120 2.29 14.58 -12.15
C SER A 120 2.73 13.39 -11.29
N GLN A 121 2.12 13.17 -10.13
CA GLN A 121 2.34 11.99 -9.28
C GLN A 121 1.22 10.93 -9.39
N ASN A 122 0.18 11.18 -10.21
CA ASN A 122 -0.95 10.29 -10.38
C ASN A 122 -0.57 9.10 -11.28
N THR A 123 -0.69 7.90 -10.76
CA THR A 123 -0.26 6.66 -11.45
C THR A 123 -1.31 6.06 -12.38
N HIS A 124 -2.52 6.65 -12.47
CA HIS A 124 -3.58 6.14 -13.35
C HIS A 124 -3.20 6.30 -14.82
N PRO A 125 -3.45 5.30 -15.71
CA PRO A 125 -3.09 5.38 -17.13
C PRO A 125 -3.64 6.63 -17.83
N ASP A 126 -4.88 6.98 -17.56
CA ASP A 126 -5.53 8.16 -18.15
C ASP A 126 -4.96 9.49 -17.66
N ALA A 127 -4.36 9.53 -16.45
CA ALA A 127 -3.63 10.70 -15.99
C ALA A 127 -2.34 10.90 -16.81
N CYS A 128 -1.65 9.80 -17.18
CA CYS A 128 -0.53 9.85 -18.12
C CYS A 128 -0.92 10.43 -19.49
N ILE A 129 -2.10 10.06 -20.01
CA ILE A 129 -2.61 10.61 -21.28
C ILE A 129 -2.82 12.13 -21.17
N LEU A 130 -3.41 12.61 -20.08
CA LEU A 130 -3.57 14.05 -19.83
C LEU A 130 -2.23 14.78 -19.74
N LEU A 131 -1.25 14.19 -19.07
CA LEU A 131 0.11 14.75 -18.97
C LEU A 131 0.80 14.79 -20.34
N HIS A 132 0.63 13.76 -21.18
CA HIS A 132 1.20 13.72 -22.54
C HIS A 132 0.61 14.81 -23.43
N GLN A 133 -0.67 15.17 -23.24
CA GLN A 133 -1.32 16.26 -23.97
C GLN A 133 -0.82 17.65 -23.53
N HIS A 134 -0.20 17.77 -22.33
CA HIS A 134 0.24 19.02 -21.73
C HIS A 134 1.64 18.92 -21.12
N PRO A 135 2.68 18.60 -21.91
CA PRO A 135 4.04 18.34 -21.42
C PRO A 135 4.70 19.57 -20.75
N ASP A 136 4.24 20.78 -21.11
CA ASP A 136 4.64 22.05 -20.49
C ASP A 136 4.20 22.21 -19.04
N LYS A 137 3.17 21.45 -18.60
CA LYS A 137 2.60 21.51 -17.26
C LYS A 137 3.09 20.42 -16.32
N ILE A 138 3.90 19.47 -16.83
CA ILE A 138 4.42 18.36 -16.05
C ILE A 138 5.46 18.87 -15.02
N ASN A 139 5.25 18.49 -13.76
CA ASN A 139 6.33 18.53 -12.79
C ASN A 139 7.24 17.30 -12.98
N TRP A 140 8.32 17.45 -13.71
CA TRP A 140 9.21 16.36 -14.10
C TRP A 140 9.91 15.69 -12.91
N HIS A 141 10.14 16.41 -11.80
CA HIS A 141 10.69 15.83 -10.58
C HIS A 141 9.74 14.77 -10.00
N LEU A 142 8.46 15.10 -9.83
CA LEU A 142 7.45 14.14 -9.35
C LEU A 142 7.16 13.05 -10.40
N PHE A 143 7.02 13.45 -11.65
CA PHE A 143 6.73 12.50 -12.73
C PHE A 143 7.82 11.44 -12.86
N SER A 144 9.10 11.81 -12.75
CA SER A 144 10.22 10.85 -12.79
C SER A 144 10.13 9.82 -11.66
N LYS A 145 9.72 10.24 -10.45
CA LYS A 145 9.59 9.37 -9.28
C LYS A 145 8.41 8.38 -9.38
N TYR A 146 7.26 8.85 -9.90
CA TYR A 146 6.01 8.09 -9.88
C TYR A 146 5.59 7.50 -11.22
N ALA A 147 6.37 7.75 -12.28
CA ALA A 147 6.14 7.18 -13.60
C ALA A 147 6.06 5.64 -13.56
N ASN A 148 5.23 5.09 -14.42
CA ASN A 148 5.03 3.65 -14.54
C ASN A 148 5.06 3.23 -16.03
N LYS A 149 4.76 1.97 -16.32
CA LYS A 149 4.82 1.43 -17.69
C LYS A 149 4.01 2.25 -18.72
N ASN A 150 2.93 2.92 -18.29
CA ASN A 150 2.12 3.77 -19.19
C ASN A 150 2.83 5.09 -19.53
N SER A 151 3.88 5.43 -18.80
CA SER A 151 4.65 6.68 -18.94
C SER A 151 5.90 6.54 -19.83
N ILE A 152 6.27 5.31 -20.23
CA ILE A 152 7.54 5.04 -20.92
C ILE A 152 7.67 5.85 -22.22
N SER A 153 6.60 5.94 -23.03
CA SER A 153 6.63 6.71 -24.29
C SER A 153 6.92 8.19 -24.03
N LEU A 154 6.27 8.77 -23.02
CA LEU A 154 6.46 10.16 -22.64
C LEU A 154 7.86 10.42 -22.07
N LEU A 155 8.39 9.51 -21.24
CA LEU A 155 9.76 9.60 -20.74
C LEU A 155 10.80 9.48 -21.88
N LYS A 156 10.58 8.57 -22.85
CA LYS A 156 11.46 8.42 -24.03
C LYS A 156 11.46 9.66 -24.91
N GLU A 157 10.30 10.30 -25.11
CA GLU A 157 10.17 11.53 -25.87
C GLU A 157 10.86 12.71 -25.19
N TYR A 158 10.80 12.81 -23.85
CA TYR A 158 11.35 13.92 -23.08
C TYR A 158 12.50 13.51 -22.16
N LYS A 159 13.44 12.67 -22.64
CA LYS A 159 14.59 12.16 -21.86
C LYS A 159 15.37 13.25 -21.15
N HIS A 160 15.53 14.42 -21.79
CA HIS A 160 16.26 15.57 -21.26
C HIS A 160 15.54 16.28 -20.09
N LYS A 161 14.26 15.95 -19.82
CA LYS A 161 13.48 16.46 -18.69
C LYS A 161 13.48 15.51 -17.49
N ILE A 162 13.95 14.27 -17.65
CA ILE A 162 13.97 13.29 -16.57
C ILE A 162 14.87 13.78 -15.44
N HIS A 163 14.32 13.80 -14.23
CA HIS A 163 15.08 14.10 -13.02
C HIS A 163 15.70 12.80 -12.49
N TRP A 164 16.93 12.50 -12.88
CA TRP A 164 17.57 11.21 -12.67
C TRP A 164 17.70 10.79 -11.21
N HIS A 165 17.97 11.73 -10.31
CA HIS A 165 17.98 11.45 -8.87
C HIS A 165 16.66 10.81 -8.40
N THR A 166 15.52 11.44 -8.69
CA THR A 166 14.20 10.90 -8.30
C THR A 166 13.76 9.72 -9.15
N PHE A 167 14.25 9.60 -10.40
CA PHE A 167 14.01 8.43 -11.23
C PHE A 167 14.72 7.19 -10.68
N SER A 168 15.91 7.31 -10.10
CA SER A 168 16.59 6.20 -9.42
C SER A 168 15.80 5.64 -8.23
N GLU A 169 14.95 6.44 -7.58
CA GLU A 169 14.00 6.00 -6.54
C GLU A 169 12.74 5.29 -7.10
N ASN A 170 12.52 5.33 -8.43
CA ASN A 170 11.29 4.81 -9.05
C ASN A 170 11.19 3.29 -8.87
N LYS A 171 10.08 2.84 -8.27
CA LYS A 171 9.83 1.42 -7.95
C LYS A 171 9.26 0.62 -9.12
N HIS A 172 8.84 1.29 -10.20
CA HIS A 172 8.09 0.69 -11.31
C HIS A 172 8.89 0.59 -12.60
N LEU A 173 9.90 1.45 -12.76
CA LEU A 173 10.72 1.56 -13.95
C LEU A 173 12.21 1.56 -13.56
N ASN A 174 13.04 1.14 -14.50
CA ASN A 174 14.49 1.27 -14.40
C ASN A 174 15.03 1.99 -15.64
N ILE A 175 16.31 2.31 -15.63
CA ILE A 175 16.92 3.10 -16.70
C ILE A 175 16.89 2.39 -18.07
N HIS A 176 16.94 1.05 -18.10
CA HIS A 176 16.84 0.27 -19.35
C HIS A 176 15.44 0.33 -19.98
N ASP A 177 14.39 0.69 -19.23
CA ASP A 177 13.07 0.96 -19.82
C ASP A 177 13.11 2.20 -20.74
N ILE A 178 14.08 3.10 -20.52
CA ILE A 178 14.21 4.38 -21.21
C ILE A 178 15.34 4.38 -22.24
N PHE A 179 16.49 3.74 -21.94
CA PHE A 179 17.65 3.65 -22.82
C PHE A 179 17.93 2.21 -23.25
N ASP A 180 18.34 2.06 -24.50
CA ASP A 180 18.70 0.78 -25.10
C ASP A 180 20.22 0.54 -25.09
N THR A 181 21.01 1.36 -24.36
CA THR A 181 22.49 1.33 -24.34
C THR A 181 23.01 1.07 -22.92
N ASP A 182 24.21 0.44 -22.82
CA ASP A 182 24.88 0.13 -21.56
C ASP A 182 25.66 1.33 -20.96
N ASP A 183 25.76 2.45 -21.67
CA ASP A 183 26.45 3.66 -21.20
C ASP A 183 25.53 4.54 -20.35
N ILE A 184 25.15 4.00 -19.19
CA ILE A 184 24.17 4.60 -18.28
C ILE A 184 24.74 4.93 -16.90
N ASP A 185 26.00 4.64 -16.63
CA ASP A 185 26.63 4.82 -15.31
C ASP A 185 26.57 6.27 -14.81
N SER A 186 26.61 7.25 -15.72
CA SER A 186 26.52 8.68 -15.40
C SER A 186 25.14 9.11 -14.86
N TYR A 187 24.11 8.27 -15.01
CA TYR A 187 22.74 8.56 -14.55
C TYR A 187 22.39 7.88 -13.23
N HIS A 188 23.30 7.09 -12.66
CA HIS A 188 23.08 6.44 -11.38
C HIS A 188 23.12 7.45 -10.23
N ASP A 189 22.07 7.46 -9.42
CA ASP A 189 22.07 8.07 -8.11
C ASP A 189 22.05 6.98 -7.04
N TRP A 190 23.15 6.85 -6.31
CA TRP A 190 23.34 5.77 -5.33
C TRP A 190 22.39 5.87 -4.12
N CYS A 191 21.95 7.09 -3.77
CA CYS A 191 20.90 7.27 -2.76
C CYS A 191 19.59 6.65 -3.22
N GLY A 192 19.18 7.01 -4.45
CA GLY A 192 17.96 6.47 -5.06
C GLY A 192 18.04 4.96 -5.31
N LEU A 193 19.17 4.45 -5.80
CA LEU A 193 19.39 3.01 -6.01
C LEU A 193 19.36 2.23 -4.67
N SER A 194 19.92 2.79 -3.61
CA SER A 194 19.93 2.11 -2.30
C SER A 194 18.53 1.89 -1.74
N ILE A 195 17.58 2.79 -1.95
CA ILE A 195 16.18 2.62 -1.51
C ILE A 195 15.31 1.87 -2.53
N ASN A 196 15.74 1.74 -3.78
CA ASN A 196 14.95 1.16 -4.86
C ASN A 196 14.89 -0.37 -4.73
N PRO A 197 13.69 -0.98 -4.58
CA PRO A 197 13.54 -2.41 -4.38
C PRO A 197 13.64 -3.26 -5.67
N SER A 198 13.93 -2.66 -6.82
CA SER A 198 14.05 -3.41 -8.08
C SER A 198 15.28 -4.33 -8.07
N ASN A 199 15.18 -5.47 -8.76
CA ASN A 199 16.32 -6.38 -8.91
C ASN A 199 17.49 -5.71 -9.64
N TYR A 200 17.22 -4.76 -10.52
CA TYR A 200 18.24 -3.95 -11.18
C TYR A 200 19.07 -3.15 -10.16
N ALA A 201 18.40 -2.37 -9.30
CA ALA A 201 19.07 -1.58 -8.27
C ALA A 201 19.91 -2.46 -7.34
N ILE A 202 19.36 -3.59 -6.88
CA ILE A 202 20.09 -4.54 -6.03
C ILE A 202 21.33 -5.09 -6.73
N LYS A 203 21.25 -5.42 -8.02
CA LYS A 203 22.41 -5.88 -8.80
C LYS A 203 23.49 -4.81 -8.82
N GLN A 204 23.13 -3.55 -9.10
CA GLN A 204 24.08 -2.43 -9.10
C GLN A 204 24.76 -2.25 -7.74
N LEU A 205 24.02 -2.36 -6.62
CA LEU A 205 24.57 -2.28 -5.28
C LEU A 205 25.50 -3.46 -4.93
N GLN A 206 25.21 -4.66 -5.43
CA GLN A 206 26.08 -5.82 -5.23
C GLN A 206 27.39 -5.74 -6.04
N GLU A 207 27.35 -5.13 -7.23
CA GLU A 207 28.51 -4.90 -8.08
C GLU A 207 29.37 -3.72 -7.59
N ASN A 208 28.78 -2.78 -6.81
CA ASN A 208 29.42 -1.56 -6.30
C ASN A 208 29.14 -1.37 -4.80
N PRO A 209 29.62 -2.27 -3.93
CA PRO A 209 29.27 -2.26 -2.51
C PRO A 209 29.75 -1.02 -1.74
N GLU A 210 30.81 -0.35 -2.23
CA GLU A 210 31.32 0.90 -1.67
C GLU A 210 30.40 2.11 -1.91
N GLN A 211 29.47 2.01 -2.84
CA GLN A 211 28.49 3.05 -3.18
C GLN A 211 27.18 2.91 -2.36
N ILE A 212 27.02 1.85 -1.56
CA ILE A 212 25.83 1.62 -0.78
C ILE A 212 25.64 2.74 0.25
N ILE A 213 24.46 3.39 0.20
CA ILE A 213 24.05 4.34 1.23
C ILE A 213 23.16 3.58 2.25
N TRP A 214 23.76 3.16 3.35
CA TRP A 214 23.16 2.25 4.34
C TRP A 214 21.86 2.76 4.95
N PHE A 215 21.76 4.08 5.17
CA PHE A 215 20.52 4.76 5.59
C PHE A 215 19.35 4.45 4.66
N TYR A 216 19.57 4.54 3.34
CA TYR A 216 18.53 4.24 2.35
C TYR A 216 18.35 2.74 2.13
N LEU A 217 19.41 1.94 2.22
CA LEU A 217 19.32 0.49 2.12
C LEU A 217 18.49 -0.11 3.27
N SER A 218 18.55 0.46 4.48
CA SER A 218 17.74 0.03 5.63
C SER A 218 16.23 0.19 5.39
N GLN A 219 15.83 1.05 4.45
CA GLN A 219 14.44 1.23 4.04
C GLN A 219 14.03 0.34 2.85
N ASN A 220 14.99 -0.34 2.22
CA ASN A 220 14.75 -1.14 1.02
C ASN A 220 14.04 -2.44 1.37
N ILE A 221 12.86 -2.66 0.78
CA ILE A 221 12.00 -3.83 1.05
C ILE A 221 12.38 -5.08 0.26
N ASN A 222 13.38 -5.04 -0.62
CA ASN A 222 13.80 -6.21 -1.38
C ASN A 222 14.47 -7.24 -0.45
N PRO A 223 14.09 -8.54 -0.50
CA PRO A 223 14.71 -9.57 0.35
C PRO A 223 16.23 -9.67 0.21
N LYS A 224 16.80 -9.39 -0.96
CA LYS A 224 18.25 -9.36 -1.15
C LYS A 224 18.92 -8.16 -0.47
N ALA A 225 18.24 -7.02 -0.37
CA ALA A 225 18.71 -5.89 0.44
C ALA A 225 18.81 -6.28 1.91
N ILE A 226 17.81 -7.02 2.42
CA ILE A 226 17.84 -7.56 3.79
C ILE A 226 19.04 -8.51 3.99
N GLN A 227 19.35 -9.36 3.00
CA GLN A 227 20.54 -10.23 3.06
C GLN A 227 21.85 -9.43 3.11
N ILE A 228 21.96 -8.32 2.37
CA ILE A 228 23.12 -7.41 2.45
C ILE A 228 23.22 -6.81 3.85
N LEU A 229 22.10 -6.36 4.45
CA LEU A 229 22.06 -5.81 5.81
C LEU A 229 22.39 -6.88 6.87
N GLU A 230 21.94 -8.12 6.70
CA GLU A 230 22.25 -9.24 7.60
C GLU A 230 23.75 -9.55 7.65
N GLN A 231 24.46 -9.34 6.54
CA GLN A 231 25.93 -9.48 6.48
C GLN A 231 26.68 -8.25 7.02
N ASN A 232 25.99 -7.12 7.26
CA ASN A 232 26.55 -5.83 7.65
C ASN A 232 25.70 -5.18 8.75
N THR A 233 25.47 -5.91 9.85
CA THR A 233 24.55 -5.48 10.91
C THR A 233 24.98 -4.19 11.63
N ASP A 234 26.28 -3.87 11.63
CA ASP A 234 26.85 -2.64 12.15
C ASP A 234 26.51 -1.39 11.29
N LYS A 235 26.02 -1.60 10.07
CA LYS A 235 25.63 -0.54 9.14
C LYS A 235 24.11 -0.27 9.11
N ILE A 236 23.31 -1.09 9.80
CA ILE A 236 21.86 -0.94 9.81
C ILE A 236 21.48 0.37 10.52
N ASP A 237 20.71 1.21 9.83
CA ASP A 237 19.99 2.31 10.46
C ASP A 237 18.69 1.77 11.09
N PHE A 238 18.73 1.45 12.38
CA PHE A 238 17.61 0.82 13.10
C PHE A 238 16.38 1.72 13.20
N TYR A 239 16.54 3.05 13.13
CA TYR A 239 15.41 3.97 13.09
C TYR A 239 14.48 3.66 11.91
N TRP A 240 15.03 3.72 10.71
CA TRP A 240 14.23 3.45 9.50
C TRP A 240 13.98 1.96 9.27
N PHE A 241 14.88 1.10 9.73
CA PHE A 241 14.73 -0.35 9.58
C PHE A 241 13.53 -0.90 10.37
N ALA A 242 13.15 -0.28 11.48
CA ALA A 242 11.97 -0.64 12.27
C ALA A 242 10.66 -0.57 11.44
N SER A 243 10.55 0.40 10.52
CA SER A 243 9.39 0.53 9.64
C SER A 243 9.43 -0.39 8.41
N ASN A 244 10.56 -1.08 8.15
CA ASN A 244 10.73 -1.93 6.98
C ASN A 244 9.98 -3.27 7.15
N PRO A 245 8.90 -3.56 6.38
CA PRO A 245 8.13 -4.79 6.57
C PRO A 245 8.92 -6.06 6.24
N SER A 246 9.93 -5.99 5.37
CA SER A 246 10.81 -7.12 5.07
C SER A 246 11.90 -7.34 6.12
N GLY A 247 12.13 -6.37 7.01
CA GLY A 247 13.19 -6.40 8.02
C GLY A 247 12.80 -7.11 9.32
N VAL A 248 11.53 -7.42 9.57
CA VAL A 248 11.04 -7.88 10.87
C VAL A 248 11.71 -9.16 11.35
N GLU A 249 11.97 -10.12 10.47
CA GLU A 249 12.68 -11.36 10.84
C GLU A 249 14.10 -11.06 11.32
N LEU A 250 14.83 -10.18 10.63
CA LEU A 250 16.18 -9.77 11.04
C LEU A 250 16.15 -8.95 12.35
N ILE A 251 15.17 -8.05 12.53
CA ILE A 251 14.95 -7.35 13.81
C ILE A 251 14.76 -8.37 14.93
N THR A 252 13.94 -9.40 14.74
CA THR A 252 13.69 -10.45 15.74
C THR A 252 14.99 -11.20 16.11
N LYS A 253 15.85 -11.48 15.15
CA LYS A 253 17.18 -12.08 15.41
C LYS A 253 18.10 -11.16 16.20
N LEU A 254 18.06 -9.86 15.93
CA LEU A 254 18.96 -8.86 16.51
C LEU A 254 18.42 -8.17 17.77
N ILE A 255 17.17 -8.42 18.14
CA ILE A 255 16.48 -7.68 19.21
C ILE A 255 17.23 -7.68 20.54
N HIS A 256 17.84 -8.80 20.94
CA HIS A 256 18.56 -8.90 22.21
C HIS A 256 19.83 -8.07 22.25
N SER A 257 20.52 -7.92 21.10
CA SER A 257 21.79 -7.18 21.03
C SER A 257 21.60 -5.70 20.70
N HIS A 258 20.48 -5.32 20.07
CA HIS A 258 20.22 -3.97 19.57
C HIS A 258 18.92 -3.36 20.12
N TYR A 259 18.41 -3.89 21.24
CA TYR A 259 17.13 -3.53 21.84
C TYR A 259 16.91 -2.01 21.98
N ASN A 260 17.94 -1.30 22.43
CA ASN A 260 17.88 0.15 22.66
C ASN A 260 17.93 0.99 21.37
N LEU A 261 18.23 0.38 20.23
CA LEU A 261 18.28 1.06 18.92
C LEU A 261 16.96 0.94 18.14
N ILE A 262 16.03 0.09 18.61
CA ILE A 262 14.77 -0.17 17.94
C ILE A 262 13.78 0.95 18.28
N GLU A 263 13.27 1.60 17.24
CA GLU A 263 12.22 2.61 17.36
C GLU A 263 10.84 1.95 17.39
N TRP A 264 10.34 1.70 18.59
CA TRP A 264 9.12 0.94 18.82
C TRP A 264 7.85 1.58 18.23
N TYR A 265 7.82 2.91 18.11
CA TYR A 265 6.67 3.56 17.47
C TYR A 265 6.61 3.27 15.95
N LEU A 266 7.78 3.26 15.26
CA LEU A 266 7.88 2.86 13.84
C LEU A 266 7.61 1.36 13.66
N LEU A 267 8.11 0.54 14.60
CA LEU A 267 7.82 -0.89 14.60
C LEU A 267 6.32 -1.16 14.79
N SER A 268 5.61 -0.32 15.55
CA SER A 268 4.16 -0.44 15.75
C SER A 268 3.35 -0.15 14.47
N GLU A 269 3.88 0.67 13.56
CA GLU A 269 3.30 0.91 12.23
C GLU A 269 3.58 -0.24 11.25
N ASN A 270 4.62 -1.04 11.52
CA ASN A 270 5.08 -2.08 10.61
C ASN A 270 4.07 -3.23 10.55
N ILE A 271 3.50 -3.44 9.34
CA ILE A 271 2.43 -4.42 9.13
C ILE A 271 2.80 -5.86 9.46
N ASN A 272 4.10 -6.21 9.41
CA ASN A 272 4.58 -7.56 9.69
C ASN A 272 5.05 -7.74 11.15
N ALA A 273 5.10 -6.65 11.94
CA ALA A 273 5.65 -6.70 13.29
C ALA A 273 4.64 -7.11 14.38
N VAL A 274 3.37 -7.30 14.06
CA VAL A 274 2.32 -7.65 15.04
C VAL A 274 2.70 -8.85 15.92
N PRO A 275 3.25 -9.98 15.39
CA PRO A 275 3.68 -11.10 16.25
C PRO A 275 4.85 -10.77 17.18
N LEU A 276 5.75 -9.88 16.76
CA LEU A 276 6.87 -9.43 17.59
C LEU A 276 6.37 -8.48 18.70
N LEU A 277 5.47 -7.57 18.37
CA LEU A 277 4.85 -6.65 19.33
C LEU A 277 4.00 -7.38 20.37
N GLN A 278 3.36 -8.50 20.02
CA GLN A 278 2.67 -9.36 20.97
C GLN A 278 3.59 -9.91 22.07
N GLN A 279 4.88 -10.10 21.78
CA GLN A 279 5.89 -10.54 22.75
C GLN A 279 6.42 -9.37 23.59
N HIS A 280 6.17 -8.12 23.19
CA HIS A 280 6.62 -6.89 23.84
C HIS A 280 5.46 -5.89 24.01
N PRO A 281 4.37 -6.24 24.72
CA PRO A 281 3.17 -5.41 24.79
C PRO A 281 3.39 -4.05 25.48
N ASP A 282 4.40 -3.97 26.37
CA ASP A 282 4.82 -2.75 27.05
C ASP A 282 5.50 -1.73 26.12
N LYS A 283 5.86 -2.13 24.90
CA LYS A 283 6.54 -1.31 23.89
C LYS A 283 5.61 -0.82 22.77
N ILE A 284 4.37 -1.27 22.76
CA ILE A 284 3.42 -0.88 21.71
C ILE A 284 3.12 0.62 21.81
N HIS A 285 3.34 1.33 20.69
CA HIS A 285 2.85 2.68 20.52
C HIS A 285 1.42 2.61 19.94
N TRP A 286 0.43 2.68 20.81
CA TRP A 286 -0.98 2.43 20.47
C TRP A 286 -1.54 3.29 19.34
N PRO A 287 -1.21 4.61 19.21
CA PRO A 287 -1.67 5.39 18.07
C PRO A 287 -1.19 4.83 16.72
N SER A 288 0.10 4.50 16.59
CA SER A 288 0.63 3.88 15.37
C SER A 288 0.09 2.46 15.15
N PHE A 289 -0.02 1.67 16.21
CA PHE A 289 -0.49 0.29 16.15
C PHE A 289 -1.96 0.20 15.74
N SER A 290 -2.81 1.13 16.17
CA SER A 290 -4.24 1.16 15.83
C SER A 290 -4.49 1.39 14.33
N ALA A 291 -3.58 2.08 13.64
CA ALA A 291 -3.64 2.25 12.19
C ALA A 291 -3.18 1.00 11.42
N ASN A 292 -2.49 0.06 12.07
CA ASN A 292 -1.94 -1.12 11.41
C ASN A 292 -3.07 -2.11 11.04
N PRO A 293 -3.29 -2.44 9.75
CA PRO A 293 -4.38 -3.33 9.34
C PRO A 293 -4.24 -4.76 9.87
N ASN A 294 -3.02 -5.21 10.18
CA ASN A 294 -2.73 -6.58 10.61
C ASN A 294 -2.98 -6.82 12.12
N ILE A 295 -3.49 -5.82 12.84
CA ILE A 295 -4.10 -6.04 14.17
C ILE A 295 -5.46 -6.75 14.07
N PHE A 296 -6.00 -6.86 12.85
CA PHE A 296 -7.20 -7.62 12.53
C PHE A 296 -6.82 -8.90 11.78
N THR A 297 -7.52 -9.98 12.09
CA THR A 297 -7.40 -11.28 11.45
C THR A 297 -8.65 -11.63 10.67
N ILE A 298 -8.51 -12.50 9.67
CA ILE A 298 -9.67 -12.99 8.91
C ILE A 298 -10.52 -13.88 9.82
N ASN A 299 -11.79 -13.58 9.92
CA ASN A 299 -12.79 -14.38 10.64
C ASN A 299 -13.22 -15.58 9.77
N TYR A 300 -12.44 -16.64 9.81
CA TYR A 300 -12.71 -17.85 9.03
C TYR A 300 -14.03 -18.54 9.42
N THR A 301 -14.46 -18.45 10.68
CA THR A 301 -15.75 -19.00 11.14
C THR A 301 -16.89 -18.32 10.43
N PHE A 302 -16.89 -16.99 10.42
CA PHE A 302 -17.87 -16.20 9.69
C PHE A 302 -17.88 -16.49 8.19
N LEU A 303 -16.70 -16.58 7.57
CA LEU A 303 -16.59 -16.89 6.14
C LEU A 303 -17.15 -18.27 5.82
N LYS A 304 -16.88 -19.25 6.65
CA LYS A 304 -17.40 -20.62 6.50
C LYS A 304 -18.94 -20.66 6.61
N GLU A 305 -19.50 -20.02 7.65
CA GLU A 305 -20.95 -19.90 7.83
C GLU A 305 -21.60 -19.19 6.62
N ARG A 306 -20.99 -18.12 6.15
CA ARG A 306 -21.47 -17.39 4.97
C ARG A 306 -21.46 -18.26 3.72
N MET A 307 -20.41 -19.04 3.48
CA MET A 307 -20.35 -19.95 2.33
C MET A 307 -21.50 -20.95 2.36
N HIS A 308 -21.83 -21.52 3.53
CA HIS A 308 -22.99 -22.41 3.68
C HIS A 308 -24.31 -21.67 3.46
N ASN A 309 -24.50 -20.52 4.10
CA ASN A 309 -25.75 -19.74 4.04
C ASN A 309 -26.05 -19.18 2.62
N THR A 310 -25.04 -18.97 1.80
CA THR A 310 -25.20 -18.49 0.40
C THR A 310 -25.28 -19.64 -0.62
N GLY A 311 -25.16 -20.91 -0.21
CA GLY A 311 -25.06 -22.05 -1.11
C GLY A 311 -23.75 -22.12 -1.91
N LEU A 312 -22.83 -21.21 -1.65
CA LEU A 312 -21.56 -21.15 -2.37
C LEU A 312 -20.71 -22.42 -2.10
N PHE A 313 -20.81 -22.98 -0.90
CA PHE A 313 -20.11 -24.20 -0.53
C PHE A 313 -20.60 -25.37 -1.40
N GLU A 314 -21.92 -25.56 -1.50
CA GLU A 314 -22.54 -26.61 -2.31
C GLU A 314 -22.24 -26.40 -3.79
N GLU A 315 -22.25 -25.17 -4.28
CA GLU A 315 -21.91 -24.84 -5.67
C GLU A 315 -20.44 -25.17 -5.97
N LEU A 316 -19.52 -24.83 -5.11
CA LEU A 316 -18.10 -25.15 -5.25
C LEU A 316 -17.86 -26.66 -5.22
N MET A 317 -18.51 -27.38 -4.28
CA MET A 317 -18.34 -28.82 -4.14
C MET A 317 -18.98 -29.59 -5.28
N SER A 318 -20.14 -29.15 -5.78
CA SER A 318 -20.83 -29.82 -6.89
C SER A 318 -20.22 -29.56 -8.26
N ASN A 319 -19.56 -28.40 -8.44
CA ASN A 319 -18.98 -27.98 -9.72
C ASN A 319 -17.46 -28.05 -9.71
N ARG A 320 -16.81 -27.11 -9.01
CA ARG A 320 -15.36 -26.93 -9.10
C ARG A 320 -14.58 -28.06 -8.43
N PHE A 321 -15.01 -28.47 -7.23
CA PHE A 321 -14.35 -29.53 -6.45
C PHE A 321 -15.00 -30.91 -6.63
N HIS A 322 -15.85 -31.08 -7.65
CA HIS A 322 -16.40 -32.41 -7.96
C HIS A 322 -15.25 -33.40 -8.24
N PRO A 323 -15.33 -34.66 -7.77
CA PRO A 323 -14.28 -35.64 -7.98
C PRO A 323 -13.83 -35.80 -9.43
N ASP A 324 -14.74 -35.65 -10.40
CA ASP A 324 -14.43 -35.69 -11.83
C ASP A 324 -13.53 -34.55 -12.32
N ASN A 325 -13.41 -33.49 -11.56
CA ASN A 325 -12.60 -32.31 -11.89
C ASN A 325 -11.23 -32.30 -11.19
N ILE A 326 -10.89 -33.38 -10.46
CA ILE A 326 -9.68 -33.43 -9.63
C ILE A 326 -8.40 -33.27 -10.46
N HIS A 327 -8.41 -33.72 -11.71
CA HIS A 327 -7.31 -33.54 -12.65
C HIS A 327 -6.98 -32.08 -12.98
N ASN A 328 -7.90 -31.14 -12.74
CA ASN A 328 -7.65 -29.71 -12.93
C ASN A 328 -6.80 -29.10 -11.80
N PHE A 329 -6.54 -29.85 -10.74
CA PHE A 329 -5.72 -29.44 -9.59
C PHE A 329 -4.34 -30.10 -9.57
N ASP A 330 -3.98 -30.86 -10.61
CA ASP A 330 -2.65 -31.38 -10.78
C ASP A 330 -1.62 -30.26 -10.82
N GLY A 331 -0.59 -30.35 -9.97
CA GLY A 331 0.43 -29.32 -9.83
C GLY A 331 0.16 -28.26 -8.75
N TRP A 332 -0.94 -28.35 -7.99
CA TRP A 332 -1.21 -27.44 -6.85
C TRP A 332 -0.48 -27.83 -5.55
N GLY A 333 0.38 -28.87 -5.61
CA GLY A 333 1.19 -29.33 -4.48
C GLY A 333 0.44 -30.20 -3.47
N PHE A 334 -0.76 -30.68 -3.79
CA PHE A 334 -1.47 -31.66 -2.99
C PHE A 334 -1.14 -33.07 -3.50
N GLU A 335 -0.39 -33.85 -2.71
CA GLU A 335 -0.30 -35.30 -2.93
C GLU A 335 -1.62 -35.94 -2.48
N VAL A 336 -2.45 -36.33 -3.45
CA VAL A 336 -3.65 -37.12 -3.17
C VAL A 336 -3.25 -38.59 -3.10
N SER A 337 -2.93 -39.09 -1.90
CA SER A 337 -2.76 -40.52 -1.68
C SER A 337 -4.14 -41.18 -1.62
N TRP A 338 -4.52 -41.85 -2.69
CA TRP A 338 -5.66 -42.72 -2.70
C TRP A 338 -5.27 -44.04 -2.02
N ASN A 339 -5.57 -44.20 -0.73
CA ASN A 339 -5.64 -45.52 -0.12
C ASN A 339 -7.05 -46.07 -0.37
N CYS A 340 -7.19 -47.01 -1.29
CA CYS A 340 -8.38 -47.84 -1.47
C CYS A 340 -8.60 -48.74 -0.26
#